data_fa24457d75f1df98a3579c5a1b4f008d
#
_entry.id   fa24457d75f1df98a3579c5a1b4f008d
#
_cell.length_a   1.000
_cell.length_b   1.000
_cell.length_c   1.000
_cell.angle_alpha   90.00
_cell.angle_beta   90.00
_cell.angle_gamma   90.00
#
_symmetry.space_group_name_H-M   'P 1'
#
loop_
_entity.id
_entity.type
_entity.pdbx_description
1 polymer ?
#
loop_
_entity_poly.entity_id
_entity_poly.type
_entity_poly.pdbx_seq_one_letter_code
_entity_poly.pdbx_strand_id
1 'polypeptide(L)'
;MKFCLIYNKKSAGGKKSKFIKKIVDEISNHHKVDLFETSNESEASEIIKNFEMNNYDRLLVAGGDGSVSFAINELIKNNFKLPENFAIGYIPAGTANILQAELGMTKNVKHIANTLTSDNYDKTCLVKIND
;
A
#
# COMPACT_ATOMS: atom_id res chain seq x y z
N MET A 1 7.77 -11.44 7.45
CA MET A 1 6.53 -10.64 7.56
C MET A 1 5.54 -11.07 6.49
N LYS A 2 4.28 -10.78 6.73
CA LYS A 2 3.19 -11.03 5.79
C LYS A 2 2.57 -9.69 5.36
N PHE A 3 2.55 -9.43 4.05
CA PHE A 3 2.08 -8.17 3.49
C PHE A 3 0.79 -8.37 2.70
N CYS A 4 -0.13 -7.42 2.84
CA CYS A 4 -1.28 -7.27 1.96
C CYS A 4 -0.97 -6.14 0.98
N LEU A 5 -0.91 -6.42 -0.30
CA LEU A 5 -0.67 -5.41 -1.33
C LEU A 5 -1.94 -5.23 -2.16
N ILE A 6 -2.47 -4.02 -2.14
CA ILE A 6 -3.62 -3.63 -2.96
C ILE A 6 -3.11 -2.78 -4.11
N TYR A 7 -3.41 -3.21 -5.33
CA TYR A 7 -3.05 -2.49 -6.55
C TYR A 7 -4.30 -2.23 -7.39
N ASN A 8 -4.59 -0.95 -7.61
CA ASN A 8 -5.62 -0.57 -8.56
C ASN A 8 -5.04 -0.66 -9.98
N LYS A 9 -5.42 -1.72 -10.69
CA LYS A 9 -4.88 -2.01 -12.03
C LYS A 9 -5.26 -0.98 -13.10
N LYS A 10 -6.22 -0.09 -12.80
CA LYS A 10 -6.57 1.02 -13.68
C LYS A 10 -5.68 2.24 -13.47
N SER A 11 -4.86 2.27 -12.43
CA SER A 11 -3.90 3.34 -12.19
C SER A 11 -2.93 3.44 -13.37
N ALA A 12 -2.63 4.67 -13.80
CA ALA A 12 -1.76 4.94 -14.95
C ALA A 12 -2.14 4.16 -16.22
N GLY A 13 -3.44 3.89 -16.42
CA GLY A 13 -3.93 3.15 -17.58
C GLY A 13 -3.50 1.69 -17.63
N GLY A 14 -3.20 1.10 -16.48
CA GLY A 14 -2.79 -0.30 -16.39
C GLY A 14 -1.34 -0.56 -16.79
N LYS A 15 -0.55 0.48 -17.00
CA LYS A 15 0.83 0.37 -17.52
C LYS A 15 1.85 -0.08 -16.48
N LYS A 16 1.47 -0.17 -15.22
CA LYS A 16 2.39 -0.45 -14.11
C LYS A 16 2.36 -1.90 -13.62
N SER A 17 1.57 -2.78 -14.25
CA SER A 17 1.42 -4.16 -13.80
C SER A 17 2.75 -4.92 -13.71
N LYS A 18 3.62 -4.77 -14.71
CA LYS A 18 4.95 -5.41 -14.71
C LYS A 18 5.83 -4.90 -13.57
N PHE A 19 5.79 -3.60 -13.33
CA PHE A 19 6.54 -2.96 -12.26
C PHE A 19 6.10 -3.49 -10.88
N ILE A 20 4.79 -3.59 -10.67
CA ILE A 20 4.24 -4.11 -9.43
C ILE A 20 4.65 -5.58 -9.22
N LYS A 21 4.57 -6.41 -10.27
CA LYS A 21 4.98 -7.81 -10.19
C LYS A 21 6.45 -7.96 -9.85
N LYS A 22 7.32 -7.12 -10.38
CA LYS A 22 8.75 -7.12 -10.03
C LYS A 22 8.98 -6.81 -8.56
N ILE A 23 8.22 -5.87 -8.01
CA ILE A 23 8.30 -5.53 -6.58
C ILE A 23 7.83 -6.71 -5.73
N VAL A 24 6.72 -7.33 -6.10
CA VAL A 24 6.20 -8.51 -5.41
C VAL A 24 7.23 -9.64 -5.42
N ASP A 25 7.86 -9.89 -6.55
CA ASP A 25 8.90 -10.93 -6.67
C ASP A 25 10.08 -10.66 -5.74
N GLU A 26 10.56 -9.42 -5.68
CA GLU A 26 11.65 -9.04 -4.79
C GLU A 26 11.28 -9.25 -3.30
N ILE A 27 10.11 -8.81 -2.90
CA ILE A 27 9.65 -8.97 -1.52
C ILE A 27 9.44 -10.44 -1.17
N SER A 28 8.94 -11.23 -2.13
CA SER A 28 8.62 -12.64 -1.95
C SER A 28 9.85 -13.53 -1.72
N ASN A 29 11.05 -13.02 -1.98
CA ASN A 29 12.28 -13.75 -1.69
C ASN A 29 12.45 -14.04 -0.19
N HIS A 30 11.92 -13.19 0.68
CA HIS A 30 12.11 -13.30 2.14
C HIS A 30 10.82 -13.16 2.95
N HIS A 31 9.71 -12.77 2.30
CA HIS A 31 8.44 -12.49 2.97
C HIS A 31 7.27 -13.06 2.17
N LYS A 32 6.11 -13.12 2.81
CA LYS A 32 4.88 -13.49 2.13
C LYS A 32 4.13 -12.24 1.68
N VAL A 33 3.70 -12.19 0.42
CA VAL A 33 2.90 -11.09 -0.14
C VAL A 33 1.64 -11.66 -0.77
N ASP A 34 0.49 -11.18 -0.33
CA ASP A 34 -0.78 -11.43 -1.01
C ASP A 34 -1.10 -10.20 -1.86
N LEU A 35 -1.05 -10.38 -3.17
CA LEU A 35 -1.35 -9.32 -4.14
C LEU A 35 -2.82 -9.36 -4.52
N PHE A 36 -3.50 -8.24 -4.31
CA PHE A 36 -4.90 -8.05 -4.72
C PHE A 36 -4.98 -6.97 -5.79
N GLU A 37 -5.24 -7.38 -7.02
CA GLU A 37 -5.50 -6.46 -8.12
C GLU A 37 -6.96 -6.05 -8.08
N THR A 38 -7.24 -4.77 -7.95
CA THR A 38 -8.60 -4.23 -7.88
C THR A 38 -8.92 -3.37 -9.09
N SER A 39 -10.20 -3.25 -9.41
CA SER A 39 -10.70 -2.41 -10.50
C SER A 39 -11.44 -1.18 -10.00
N ASN A 40 -11.83 -1.16 -8.73
CA ASN A 40 -12.61 -0.07 -8.14
C ASN A 40 -12.44 -0.05 -6.61
N GLU A 41 -12.95 1.01 -6.00
CA GLU A 41 -12.86 1.21 -4.55
C GLU A 41 -13.65 0.17 -3.76
N SER A 42 -14.76 -0.34 -4.31
CA SER A 42 -15.57 -1.35 -3.64
C SER A 42 -14.80 -2.63 -3.40
N GLU A 43 -14.01 -3.08 -4.37
CA GLU A 43 -13.15 -4.26 -4.24
C GLU A 43 -12.07 -4.04 -3.19
N ALA A 44 -11.43 -2.87 -3.19
CA ALA A 44 -10.42 -2.51 -2.21
C ALA A 44 -11.00 -2.43 -0.80
N SER A 45 -12.19 -1.87 -0.66
CA SER A 45 -12.90 -1.78 0.61
C SER A 45 -13.17 -3.15 1.21
N GLU A 46 -13.59 -4.11 0.40
CA GLU A 46 -13.85 -5.49 0.84
C GLU A 46 -12.58 -6.19 1.34
N ILE A 47 -11.46 -5.98 0.66
CA ILE A 47 -10.17 -6.53 1.06
C ILE A 47 -9.74 -5.95 2.43
N ILE A 48 -9.85 -4.64 2.59
CA ILE A 48 -9.48 -3.96 3.83
C ILE A 48 -10.40 -4.40 4.99
N LYS A 49 -11.66 -4.62 4.70
CA LYS A 49 -12.64 -5.09 5.70
C LYS A 49 -12.23 -6.41 6.33
N ASN A 50 -11.60 -7.29 5.57
CA ASN A 50 -11.13 -8.60 6.01
C ASN A 50 -9.66 -8.60 6.45
N PHE A 51 -9.02 -7.45 6.50
CA PHE A 51 -7.60 -7.30 6.75
C PHE A 51 -7.17 -7.89 8.10
N GLU A 52 -7.91 -7.60 9.16
CA GLU A 52 -7.56 -8.04 10.51
C GLU A 52 -7.59 -9.56 10.66
N MET A 53 -8.53 -10.24 9.96
CA MET A 53 -8.67 -11.69 10.02
C MET A 53 -7.49 -12.45 9.41
N ASN A 54 -6.74 -11.80 8.52
CA ASN A 54 -5.65 -12.42 7.78
C ASN A 54 -4.27 -12.18 8.40
N ASN A 55 -4.21 -11.48 9.52
CA ASN A 55 -2.98 -11.25 10.29
C ASN A 55 -1.83 -10.65 9.47
N TYR A 56 -2.11 -9.65 8.68
CA TYR A 56 -1.08 -8.94 7.94
C TYR A 56 -0.25 -8.02 8.85
N ASP A 57 1.05 -7.98 8.60
CA ASP A 57 1.96 -7.08 9.31
C ASP A 57 1.94 -5.67 8.74
N ARG A 58 1.73 -5.53 7.45
CA ARG A 58 1.68 -4.24 6.76
C ARG A 58 0.68 -4.25 5.63
N LEU A 59 0.14 -3.08 5.35
CA LEU A 59 -0.67 -2.82 4.17
C LEU A 59 0.18 -2.04 3.17
N LEU A 60 0.34 -2.59 1.97
CA LEU A 60 1.01 -1.93 0.88
C LEU A 60 -0.03 -1.46 -0.12
N VAL A 61 0.06 -0.21 -0.55
CA VAL A 61 -0.88 0.38 -1.50
C VAL A 61 -0.12 0.84 -2.74
N ALA A 62 -0.47 0.27 -3.88
CA ALA A 62 0.09 0.65 -5.16
C ALA A 62 -0.93 1.45 -5.96
N GLY A 63 -0.58 2.66 -6.33
CA GLY A 63 -1.46 3.58 -7.05
C GLY A 63 -1.00 5.00 -6.93
N GLY A 64 -1.92 5.93 -7.07
CA GLY A 64 -1.69 7.34 -6.85
C GLY A 64 -2.04 7.76 -5.43
N ASP A 65 -1.98 9.08 -5.19
CA ASP A 65 -2.25 9.65 -3.87
C ASP A 65 -3.68 9.36 -3.39
N GLY A 66 -4.64 9.30 -4.31
CA GLY A 66 -6.02 8.95 -4.00
C GLY A 66 -6.19 7.55 -3.46
N SER A 67 -5.42 6.59 -3.97
CA SER A 67 -5.46 5.20 -3.49
C SER A 67 -4.97 5.08 -2.06
N VAL A 68 -3.92 5.80 -1.72
CA VAL A 68 -3.37 5.84 -0.35
C VAL A 68 -4.38 6.46 0.61
N SER A 69 -4.94 7.61 0.26
CA SER A 69 -5.95 8.28 1.07
C SER A 69 -7.17 7.40 1.30
N PHE A 70 -7.63 6.73 0.25
CA PHE A 70 -8.76 5.80 0.35
C PHE A 70 -8.46 4.67 1.34
N ALA A 71 -7.30 4.04 1.22
CA ALA A 71 -6.90 2.94 2.10
C ALA A 71 -6.82 3.36 3.56
N ILE A 72 -6.24 4.52 3.84
CA ILE A 72 -6.15 5.06 5.19
C ILE A 72 -7.55 5.31 5.78
N ASN A 73 -8.44 5.93 5.00
CA ASN A 73 -9.80 6.19 5.44
C ASN A 73 -10.57 4.90 5.72
N GLU A 74 -10.39 3.87 4.91
CA GLU A 74 -11.02 2.56 5.14
C GLU A 74 -10.51 1.88 6.41
N LEU A 75 -9.22 1.95 6.70
CA LEU A 75 -8.66 1.42 7.94
C LEU A 75 -9.26 2.12 9.15
N ILE A 76 -9.37 3.45 9.11
CA ILE A 76 -9.96 4.24 10.19
C ILE A 76 -11.44 3.90 10.37
N LYS A 77 -12.19 3.83 9.26
CA LYS A 77 -13.63 3.53 9.25
C LYS A 77 -13.94 2.16 9.85
N ASN A 78 -13.12 1.16 9.59
CA ASN A 78 -13.30 -0.18 10.13
C ASN A 78 -12.83 -0.32 11.57
N ASN A 79 -12.18 0.70 12.12
CA ASN A 79 -11.77 0.77 13.52
C ASN A 79 -10.97 -0.45 13.98
N PHE A 80 -10.04 -0.90 13.15
CA PHE A 80 -9.19 -2.05 13.48
C PHE A 80 -8.23 -1.73 14.62
N LYS A 81 -7.97 -2.74 15.44
CA LYS A 81 -6.88 -2.70 16.41
C LYS A 81 -5.59 -3.06 15.69
N LEU A 82 -4.87 -2.05 15.27
CA LEU A 82 -3.60 -2.24 14.58
C LEU A 82 -2.45 -2.33 15.59
N PRO A 83 -1.41 -3.13 15.29
CA PRO A 83 -0.20 -3.15 16.12
C PRO A 83 0.42 -1.76 16.24
N GLU A 84 1.08 -1.48 17.36
CA GLU A 84 1.75 -0.20 17.58
C GLU A 84 2.73 0.15 16.47
N ASN A 85 3.38 -0.88 15.91
CA ASN A 85 4.37 -0.74 14.85
C ASN A 85 3.78 -0.95 13.45
N PHE A 86 2.46 -0.89 13.32
CA PHE A 86 1.83 -1.04 12.02
C PHE A 86 2.24 0.09 11.08
N ALA A 87 2.60 -0.29 9.86
CA ALA A 87 3.00 0.68 8.85
C ALA A 87 2.25 0.45 7.55
N ILE A 88 2.04 1.52 6.81
CA ILE A 88 1.50 1.48 5.45
C ILE A 88 2.65 1.78 4.50
N GLY A 89 2.86 0.91 3.52
CA GLY A 89 3.83 1.12 2.47
C GLY A 89 3.16 1.68 1.22
N TYR A 90 3.85 2.57 0.53
CA TYR A 90 3.36 3.18 -0.70
C TYR A 90 4.21 2.76 -1.88
N ILE A 91 3.55 2.30 -2.95
CA ILE A 91 4.20 1.99 -4.22
C ILE A 91 3.64 2.96 -5.28
N PRO A 92 4.47 3.88 -5.82
CA PRO A 92 3.99 4.86 -6.78
C PRO A 92 3.65 4.21 -8.11
N ALA A 93 2.37 4.14 -8.43
CA ALA A 93 1.85 3.56 -9.66
C ALA A 93 0.75 4.43 -10.31
N GLY A 94 0.57 5.67 -9.83
CA GLY A 94 -0.35 6.63 -10.40
C GLY A 94 0.34 7.58 -11.38
N THR A 95 -0.45 8.50 -11.96
CA THR A 95 0.06 9.50 -12.90
C THR A 95 0.62 10.73 -12.21
N ALA A 96 0.09 11.09 -11.04
CA ALA A 96 0.54 12.23 -10.24
C ALA A 96 0.94 11.74 -8.86
N ASN A 97 2.25 11.54 -8.65
CA ASN A 97 2.77 10.95 -7.43
C ASN A 97 3.39 12.02 -6.54
N ILE A 98 2.58 12.91 -5.98
CA ILE A 98 3.03 13.96 -5.07
C ILE A 98 3.65 13.33 -3.82
N LEU A 99 3.01 12.32 -3.28
CA LEU A 99 3.51 11.61 -2.11
C LEU A 99 4.86 10.94 -2.36
N GLN A 100 5.09 10.43 -3.57
CA GLN A 100 6.39 9.90 -3.98
C GLN A 100 7.50 10.95 -3.84
N ALA A 101 7.24 12.16 -4.31
CA ALA A 101 8.21 13.26 -4.23
C ALA A 101 8.48 13.67 -2.78
N GLU A 102 7.44 13.77 -1.96
CA GLU A 102 7.56 14.14 -0.54
C GLU A 102 8.32 13.10 0.28
N LEU A 103 8.12 11.81 -0.03
CA LEU A 103 8.81 10.73 0.67
C LEU A 103 10.19 10.42 0.10
N GLY A 104 10.60 11.09 -0.98
CA GLY A 104 11.89 10.86 -1.63
C GLY A 104 12.04 9.47 -2.23
N MET A 105 10.94 8.84 -2.61
CA MET A 105 10.98 7.48 -3.18
C MET A 105 11.50 7.49 -4.61
N THR A 106 12.32 6.50 -4.95
CA THR A 106 12.80 6.26 -6.31
C THR A 106 11.90 5.25 -7.03
N LYS A 107 12.16 5.03 -8.33
CA LYS A 107 11.48 4.00 -9.12
C LYS A 107 12.29 2.71 -9.23
N ASN A 108 13.36 2.57 -8.45
CA ASN A 108 14.19 1.36 -8.45
C ASN A 108 13.49 0.25 -7.65
N VAL A 109 13.26 -0.90 -8.29
CA VAL A 109 12.52 -2.03 -7.70
C VAL A 109 13.15 -2.51 -6.40
N LYS A 110 14.47 -2.73 -6.38
CA LYS A 110 15.16 -3.20 -5.17
C LYS A 110 15.09 -2.19 -4.04
N HIS A 111 15.26 -0.92 -4.37
CA HIS A 111 15.18 0.15 -3.38
C HIS A 111 13.78 0.23 -2.76
N ILE A 112 12.75 0.16 -3.60
CA ILE A 112 11.36 0.16 -3.13
C ILE A 112 11.09 -1.06 -2.23
N ALA A 113 11.49 -2.25 -2.68
CA ALA A 113 11.28 -3.47 -1.90
C ALA A 113 11.99 -3.39 -0.54
N ASN A 114 13.22 -2.90 -0.51
CA ASN A 114 13.98 -2.72 0.73
C ASN A 114 13.30 -1.72 1.66
N THR A 115 12.79 -0.62 1.13
CA THR A 115 12.08 0.39 1.91
C THR A 115 10.80 -0.18 2.52
N LEU A 116 10.03 -0.92 1.74
CA LEU A 116 8.75 -1.49 2.19
C LEU A 116 8.92 -2.56 3.27
N THR A 117 10.06 -3.25 3.28
CA THR A 117 10.35 -4.31 4.24
C THR A 117 11.22 -3.85 5.43
N SER A 118 11.68 -2.59 5.40
CA SER A 118 12.51 -2.00 6.44
C SER A 118 11.75 -1.80 7.73
N ASP A 119 12.46 -1.86 8.86
CA ASP A 119 11.92 -1.48 10.16
C ASP A 119 11.92 0.04 10.36
N ASN A 120 12.56 0.79 9.44
CA ASN A 120 12.57 2.24 9.46
C ASN A 120 11.37 2.79 8.71
N TYR A 121 10.54 3.56 9.39
CA TYR A 121 9.38 4.23 8.79
C TYR A 121 9.15 5.59 9.46
N ASP A 122 8.60 6.51 8.70
CA ASP A 122 8.25 7.83 9.20
C ASP A 122 6.84 7.82 9.80
N LYS A 123 6.68 8.51 10.91
CA LYS A 123 5.37 8.71 11.52
C LYS A 123 4.71 9.94 10.91
N THR A 124 3.44 9.78 10.54
CA THR A 124 2.64 10.86 9.97
C THR A 124 1.38 11.08 10.81
N CYS A 125 1.07 12.33 11.08
CA CYS A 125 -0.18 12.68 11.75
C CYS A 125 -1.32 12.73 10.75
N LEU A 126 -2.46 12.15 11.14
CA LEU A 126 -3.68 12.23 10.37
C LEU A 126 -4.58 13.30 10.96
N VAL A 127 -5.14 14.13 10.10
CA VAL A 127 -6.11 15.16 10.49
C VAL A 127 -7.47 14.77 9.95
N LYS A 128 -8.45 14.64 10.84
CA LYS A 128 -9.82 14.38 10.45
C LYS A 128 -10.52 15.71 10.19
N ILE A 129 -11.06 15.85 9.00
CA ILE A 129 -11.80 17.04 8.58
C ILE A 129 -13.23 16.61 8.26
N ASN A 130 -14.19 17.36 8.76
CA ASN A 130 -15.63 17.16 8.49
C ASN A 130 -16.13 15.76 8.88
N ASP A 131 -15.90 15.38 10.04
CA ASP A 131 -16.45 14.13 10.66
C ASP A 131 -17.28 13.24 9.74
#